data_1d5b373000100c7e68d2dadfff589ac5
#
_entry.id   1d5b373000100c7e68d2dadfff589ac5
#
_cell.length_a   1.000
_cell.length_b   1.000
_cell.length_c   1.000
_cell.angle_alpha   90.00
_cell.angle_beta   90.00
_cell.angle_gamma   90.00
#
_symmetry.space_group_name_H-M   'P 1'
#
loop_
_entity.id
_entity.type
_entity.pdbx_description
1 polymer ?
#
loop_
_entity_poly.entity_id
_entity_poly.type
_entity_poly.pdbx_seq_one_letter_code
_entity_poly.pdbx_strand_id
1 'polypeptide(L)'
;MYSNTFRCHQVCTPFRLPPVSAPRYDGIQAATVVAREGDETCYDAQGRVKVRFHWESNDQDSGLSQAWLPVLSHSAGAGAGIQFLPRAGDAVVVQFLNGDPDKPVVTGALWHQNHARPFSGPLTGGIYSRSSPAGAGGDGNQLRFEDKRDEECLALAAQKDLQLTANNDWTSLIKGNIRCETEKKPDHQQQRKFASSER
;
A
#
# COMPACT_ATOMS: atom_id res chain seq x y z
N MET A 1 43.15 41.18 18.39
CA MET A 1 43.90 40.29 19.32
C MET A 1 43.66 38.88 18.84
N TYR A 2 44.73 38.16 18.43
CA TYR A 2 44.62 36.77 18.01
C TYR A 2 44.87 35.84 19.22
N SER A 3 44.01 34.88 19.45
CA SER A 3 44.17 33.83 20.52
C SER A 3 44.06 32.46 19.89
N ASN A 4 44.95 31.54 20.27
CA ASN A 4 44.95 30.18 19.81
C ASN A 4 45.10 29.22 21.01
N THR A 5 44.31 28.16 21.03
CA THR A 5 44.37 27.12 22.06
C THR A 5 44.71 25.78 21.40
N PHE A 6 45.71 25.07 21.87
CA PHE A 6 46.09 23.77 21.34
C PHE A 6 46.25 22.74 22.47
N ARG A 7 46.02 21.46 22.14
CA ARG A 7 46.30 20.34 23.02
C ARG A 7 47.38 19.47 22.39
N CYS A 8 48.39 19.11 23.21
CA CYS A 8 49.43 18.18 22.82
C CYS A 8 49.13 16.80 23.41
N HIS A 9 49.36 15.75 22.62
CA HIS A 9 49.31 14.38 23.06
C HIS A 9 50.63 13.71 22.81
N GLN A 10 50.97 12.65 23.60
CA GLN A 10 52.12 11.84 23.34
C GLN A 10 52.03 11.18 21.96
N VAL A 11 53.14 11.09 21.23
CA VAL A 11 53.19 10.54 19.86
C VAL A 11 52.62 9.12 19.75
N CYS A 12 52.76 8.33 20.82
CA CYS A 12 52.22 6.96 20.89
C CYS A 12 50.72 6.87 21.18
N THR A 13 50.05 7.98 21.51
CA THR A 13 48.60 7.99 21.78
C THR A 13 47.83 8.41 20.51
N PRO A 14 47.09 7.51 19.85
CA PRO A 14 46.35 7.87 18.66
C PRO A 14 45.27 8.92 18.99
N PHE A 15 45.33 10.06 18.33
CA PHE A 15 44.31 11.10 18.44
C PHE A 15 43.06 10.64 17.73
N ARG A 16 41.96 10.56 18.46
CA ARG A 16 40.62 10.33 17.91
C ARG A 16 39.74 11.50 18.27
N LEU A 17 39.07 12.05 17.27
CA LEU A 17 38.01 13.03 17.51
C LEU A 17 36.90 12.36 18.32
N PRO A 18 36.26 13.06 19.26
CA PRO A 18 35.08 12.54 19.92
C PRO A 18 33.99 12.22 18.88
N PRO A 19 33.26 11.10 19.03
CA PRO A 19 32.17 10.78 18.11
C PRO A 19 31.11 11.88 18.16
N VAL A 20 30.72 12.38 16.98
CA VAL A 20 29.61 13.30 16.84
C VAL A 20 28.34 12.44 16.85
N SER A 21 27.37 12.76 17.72
CA SER A 21 26.08 12.10 17.70
C SER A 21 25.35 12.46 16.40
N ALA A 22 24.91 11.46 15.65
CA ALA A 22 24.11 11.67 14.46
C ALA A 22 22.77 12.32 14.85
N PRO A 23 22.21 13.22 14.01
CA PRO A 23 20.88 13.76 14.22
C PRO A 23 19.87 12.62 14.24
N ARG A 24 18.83 12.75 15.09
CA ARG A 24 17.76 11.77 15.20
C ARG A 24 16.42 12.43 14.89
N TYR A 25 15.58 11.70 14.18
CA TYR A 25 14.20 12.06 13.87
C TYR A 25 13.26 11.09 14.54
N ASP A 26 12.71 11.46 15.68
CA ASP A 26 11.84 10.59 16.49
C ASP A 26 10.35 10.72 16.11
N GLY A 27 10.00 11.63 15.20
CA GLY A 27 8.64 11.88 14.75
C GLY A 27 8.30 11.21 13.42
N ILE A 28 7.01 11.23 13.10
CA ILE A 28 6.50 10.84 11.78
C ILE A 28 6.50 12.05 10.85
N GLN A 29 6.70 11.80 9.56
CA GLN A 29 6.69 12.81 8.51
C GLN A 29 5.61 12.50 7.48
N ALA A 30 4.91 13.52 7.02
CA ALA A 30 3.98 13.40 5.92
C ALA A 30 4.71 13.59 4.58
N ALA A 31 4.36 12.76 3.61
CA ALA A 31 4.91 12.84 2.25
C ALA A 31 3.84 12.46 1.23
N THR A 32 4.09 12.78 -0.03
CA THR A 32 3.24 12.38 -1.16
C THR A 32 4.02 11.45 -2.07
N VAL A 33 3.39 10.36 -2.50
CA VAL A 33 3.98 9.45 -3.49
C VAL A 33 4.06 10.17 -4.84
N VAL A 34 5.21 10.08 -5.49
CA VAL A 34 5.46 10.71 -6.78
C VAL A 34 5.80 9.67 -7.85
N ALA A 35 5.37 9.94 -9.08
CA ALA A 35 5.70 9.17 -10.26
C ALA A 35 6.11 10.12 -11.39
N ARG A 36 6.55 9.58 -12.53
CA ARG A 36 6.73 10.37 -13.75
C ARG A 36 5.38 10.88 -14.22
N GLU A 37 5.40 12.00 -14.94
CA GLU A 37 4.19 12.55 -15.54
C GLU A 37 3.49 11.51 -16.43
N GLY A 38 2.20 11.28 -16.16
CA GLY A 38 1.39 10.26 -16.84
C GLY A 38 1.41 8.86 -16.22
N ASP A 39 2.32 8.56 -15.28
CA ASP A 39 2.36 7.28 -14.58
C ASP A 39 1.53 7.33 -13.29
N GLU A 40 0.61 6.38 -13.10
CA GLU A 40 -0.15 6.24 -11.84
C GLU A 40 0.60 5.42 -10.79
N THR A 41 1.62 4.68 -11.19
CA THR A 41 2.39 3.79 -10.30
C THR A 41 3.87 4.03 -10.52
N CYS A 42 4.61 4.10 -9.42
CA CYS A 42 6.06 4.16 -9.47
C CYS A 42 6.64 3.32 -8.33
N TYR A 43 7.04 2.11 -8.64
CA TYR A 43 7.72 1.21 -7.71
C TYR A 43 8.86 0.47 -8.44
N ASP A 44 9.85 0.07 -7.66
CA ASP A 44 10.99 -0.70 -8.17
C ASP A 44 10.80 -2.22 -7.96
N ALA A 45 11.82 -3.00 -8.35
CA ALA A 45 11.79 -4.46 -8.21
C ALA A 45 11.70 -4.94 -6.75
N GLN A 46 12.03 -4.10 -5.78
CA GLN A 46 11.87 -4.38 -4.34
C GLN A 46 10.53 -3.88 -3.76
N GLY A 47 9.64 -3.30 -4.57
CA GLY A 47 8.38 -2.74 -4.11
C GLY A 47 8.54 -1.42 -3.34
N ARG A 48 9.67 -0.71 -3.52
CA ARG A 48 9.88 0.62 -2.95
C ARG A 48 9.17 1.66 -3.79
N VAL A 49 8.71 2.73 -3.16
CA VAL A 49 8.04 3.86 -3.80
C VAL A 49 8.88 5.13 -3.69
N LYS A 50 8.67 6.05 -4.61
CA LYS A 50 9.25 7.39 -4.51
C LYS A 50 8.30 8.31 -3.78
N VAL A 51 8.83 9.13 -2.88
CA VAL A 51 8.04 10.10 -2.14
C VAL A 51 8.71 11.47 -2.19
N ARG A 52 7.87 12.51 -2.06
CA ARG A 52 8.28 13.88 -1.82
C ARG A 52 7.74 14.32 -0.47
N PHE A 53 8.62 14.77 0.42
CA PHE A 53 8.23 15.28 1.71
C PHE A 53 7.61 16.67 1.58
N HIS A 54 6.67 17.03 2.45
CA HIS A 54 5.96 18.32 2.39
C HIS A 54 6.84 19.53 2.71
N TRP A 55 7.99 19.32 3.34
CA TRP A 55 8.98 20.37 3.63
C TRP A 55 10.00 20.59 2.51
N GLU A 56 10.00 19.75 1.47
CA GLU A 56 10.85 19.96 0.29
C GLU A 56 10.31 21.11 -0.57
N SER A 57 11.22 21.99 -0.99
CA SER A 57 10.86 23.10 -1.87
C SER A 57 10.41 22.58 -3.25
N ASN A 58 9.49 23.32 -3.87
CA ASN A 58 8.85 22.95 -5.14
C ASN A 58 9.76 22.97 -6.39
N ASP A 59 11.07 23.10 -6.25
CA ASP A 59 11.98 23.01 -7.39
C ASP A 59 11.93 21.58 -7.97
N GLN A 60 11.19 21.45 -9.06
CA GLN A 60 10.98 20.19 -9.79
C GLN A 60 12.27 19.55 -10.31
N ASP A 61 13.40 20.27 -10.22
CA ASP A 61 14.70 19.86 -10.76
C ASP A 61 15.72 19.41 -9.71
N SER A 62 15.45 19.53 -8.42
CA SER A 62 16.37 18.98 -7.42
C SER A 62 16.23 17.47 -7.37
N GLY A 63 17.07 16.75 -8.09
CA GLY A 63 17.12 15.28 -8.12
C GLY A 63 17.33 14.59 -6.76
N LEU A 64 17.31 15.33 -5.67
CA LEU A 64 17.36 14.88 -4.27
C LEU A 64 15.99 14.51 -3.70
N SER A 65 14.90 14.99 -4.28
CA SER A 65 13.51 14.83 -3.84
C SER A 65 12.86 13.48 -4.18
N GLN A 66 13.59 12.47 -4.62
CA GLN A 66 13.03 11.23 -5.12
C GLN A 66 13.73 9.98 -4.55
N ALA A 67 13.84 9.92 -3.23
CA ALA A 67 14.36 8.72 -2.59
C ALA A 67 13.39 7.54 -2.76
N TRP A 68 13.94 6.35 -2.99
CA TRP A 68 13.20 5.10 -2.99
C TRP A 68 13.04 4.60 -1.56
N LEU A 69 11.81 4.60 -1.05
CA LEU A 69 11.48 4.18 0.30
C LEU A 69 10.80 2.82 0.30
N PRO A 70 11.20 1.90 1.18
CA PRO A 70 10.47 0.68 1.40
C PRO A 70 9.09 0.96 1.99
N VAL A 71 8.12 0.13 1.63
CA VAL A 71 6.74 0.22 2.14
C VAL A 71 6.52 -0.91 3.14
N LEU A 72 6.07 -0.55 4.34
CA LEU A 72 5.69 -1.51 5.37
C LEU A 72 4.44 -2.28 4.92
N SER A 73 4.51 -3.61 4.97
CA SER A 73 3.37 -4.49 4.75
C SER A 73 2.99 -5.20 6.04
N HIS A 74 1.71 -5.54 6.19
CA HIS A 74 1.22 -6.32 7.33
C HIS A 74 1.79 -7.75 7.35
N SER A 75 2.17 -8.29 6.18
CA SER A 75 2.83 -9.57 6.05
C SER A 75 3.76 -9.53 4.84
N ALA A 76 5.02 -9.88 5.06
CA ALA A 76 6.03 -9.95 4.02
C ALA A 76 6.97 -11.11 4.32
N GLY A 77 7.09 -12.05 3.38
CA GLY A 77 7.94 -13.24 3.48
C GLY A 77 8.51 -13.62 2.12
N ALA A 78 9.21 -14.74 2.05
CA ALA A 78 9.81 -15.25 0.82
C ALA A 78 8.72 -15.68 -0.19
N GLY A 79 8.30 -14.77 -1.05
CA GLY A 79 7.27 -15.00 -2.06
C GLY A 79 5.82 -15.07 -1.51
N ALA A 80 5.62 -14.69 -0.24
CA ALA A 80 4.30 -14.68 0.39
C ALA A 80 4.06 -13.36 1.15
N GLY A 81 2.82 -12.92 1.22
CA GLY A 81 2.45 -11.71 1.96
C GLY A 81 1.25 -10.96 1.41
N ILE A 82 1.03 -9.77 1.94
CA ILE A 82 0.00 -8.83 1.47
C ILE A 82 0.70 -7.69 0.74
N GLN A 83 0.35 -7.47 -0.52
CA GLN A 83 0.95 -6.43 -1.34
C GLN A 83 -0.09 -5.43 -1.81
N PHE A 84 -0.11 -4.25 -1.17
CA PHE A 84 -0.81 -3.06 -1.63
C PHE A 84 0.16 -1.89 -1.57
N LEU A 85 0.61 -1.43 -2.74
CA LEU A 85 1.53 -0.31 -2.83
C LEU A 85 0.76 0.99 -3.05
N PRO A 86 1.12 2.08 -2.34
CA PRO A 86 0.52 3.38 -2.59
C PRO A 86 0.84 3.86 -4.01
N ARG A 87 -0.08 4.63 -4.58
CA ARG A 87 0.02 5.15 -5.95
C ARG A 87 0.45 6.61 -5.95
N ALA A 88 0.81 7.10 -7.12
CA ALA A 88 1.13 8.52 -7.31
C ALA A 88 -0.01 9.42 -6.82
N GLY A 89 0.34 10.44 -6.06
CA GLY A 89 -0.61 11.35 -5.41
C GLY A 89 -1.10 10.91 -4.04
N ASP A 90 -0.90 9.67 -3.64
CA ASP A 90 -1.32 9.21 -2.31
C ASP A 90 -0.48 9.89 -1.22
N ALA A 91 -1.18 10.38 -0.18
CA ALA A 91 -0.54 10.89 1.02
C ALA A 91 -0.10 9.73 1.91
N VAL A 92 1.16 9.72 2.28
CA VAL A 92 1.77 8.66 3.09
C VAL A 92 2.45 9.20 4.33
N VAL A 93 2.62 8.33 5.30
CA VAL A 93 3.34 8.58 6.53
C VAL A 93 4.67 7.86 6.48
N VAL A 94 5.75 8.59 6.75
CA VAL A 94 7.11 8.08 6.77
C VAL A 94 7.64 8.11 8.19
N GLN A 95 8.24 7.03 8.63
CA GLN A 95 9.01 6.91 9.85
C GLN A 95 10.47 6.61 9.55
N PHE A 96 11.36 6.99 10.48
CA PHE A 96 12.79 6.72 10.38
C PHE A 96 13.16 5.62 11.38
N LEU A 97 13.69 4.50 10.90
CA LEU A 97 14.06 3.36 11.74
C LEU A 97 15.11 3.79 12.78
N ASN A 98 14.79 3.61 14.05
CA ASN A 98 15.61 4.05 15.19
C ASN A 98 15.91 5.56 15.19
N GLY A 99 15.10 6.38 14.54
CA GLY A 99 15.33 7.81 14.36
C GLY A 99 16.48 8.13 13.38
N ASP A 100 16.93 7.18 12.59
CA ASP A 100 18.03 7.34 11.64
C ASP A 100 17.50 7.96 10.33
N PRO A 101 17.89 9.21 9.98
CA PRO A 101 17.39 9.88 8.78
C PRO A 101 17.72 9.13 7.47
N ASP A 102 18.72 8.27 7.48
CA ASP A 102 19.11 7.48 6.32
C ASP A 102 18.26 6.20 6.14
N LYS A 103 17.34 5.93 7.07
CA LYS A 103 16.49 4.72 7.05
C LYS A 103 14.99 5.06 7.10
N PRO A 104 14.47 5.82 6.12
CA PRO A 104 13.05 6.10 6.02
C PRO A 104 12.26 4.89 5.56
N VAL A 105 11.06 4.71 6.12
CA VAL A 105 10.10 3.66 5.74
C VAL A 105 8.71 4.26 5.65
N VAL A 106 7.98 4.00 4.58
CA VAL A 106 6.55 4.31 4.48
C VAL A 106 5.78 3.34 5.36
N THR A 107 5.11 3.84 6.38
CA THR A 107 4.41 3.04 7.39
C THR A 107 2.89 2.98 7.18
N GLY A 108 2.34 3.82 6.31
CA GLY A 108 0.92 3.83 5.99
C GLY A 108 0.54 4.92 5.03
N ALA A 109 -0.74 4.93 4.62
CA ALA A 109 -1.34 5.97 3.81
C ALA A 109 -2.46 6.67 4.60
N LEU A 110 -2.74 7.93 4.27
CA LEU A 110 -3.75 8.75 4.91
C LEU A 110 -4.86 9.11 3.92
N TRP A 111 -6.10 8.97 4.39
CA TRP A 111 -7.23 9.57 3.69
C TRP A 111 -7.19 11.09 3.86
N HIS A 112 -7.49 11.83 2.81
CA HIS A 112 -7.56 13.29 2.85
C HIS A 112 -8.64 13.81 1.88
N GLN A 113 -8.86 15.11 1.85
CA GLN A 113 -9.95 15.75 1.13
C GLN A 113 -10.04 15.34 -0.36
N ASN A 114 -8.89 15.18 -1.02
CA ASN A 114 -8.83 14.80 -2.45
C ASN A 114 -8.81 13.27 -2.67
N HIS A 115 -8.55 12.49 -1.62
CA HIS A 115 -8.49 11.03 -1.66
C HIS A 115 -9.39 10.46 -0.54
N ALA A 116 -10.69 10.43 -0.82
CA ALA A 116 -11.70 9.95 0.10
C ALA A 116 -11.58 8.43 0.32
N ARG A 117 -12.06 7.98 1.48
CA ARG A 117 -12.18 6.55 1.77
C ARG A 117 -13.13 5.86 0.78
N PRO A 118 -12.90 4.59 0.42
CA PRO A 118 -13.71 3.89 -0.58
C PRO A 118 -15.14 3.57 -0.13
N PHE A 119 -15.37 3.44 1.18
CA PHE A 119 -16.68 3.13 1.76
C PHE A 119 -17.14 4.27 2.68
N SER A 120 -18.35 4.76 2.45
CA SER A 120 -18.91 5.92 3.18
C SER A 120 -19.63 5.57 4.48
N GLY A 121 -20.17 4.35 4.60
CA GLY A 121 -20.93 3.90 5.76
C GLY A 121 -20.08 3.77 7.03
N PRO A 122 -20.63 4.03 8.23
CA PRO A 122 -19.92 3.85 9.49
C PRO A 122 -19.70 2.37 9.84
N LEU A 123 -20.54 1.47 9.32
CA LEU A 123 -20.51 0.03 9.56
C LEU A 123 -20.04 -0.74 8.31
N THR A 124 -19.53 -0.04 7.30
CA THR A 124 -19.03 -0.62 6.06
C THR A 124 -17.51 -0.60 6.07
N GLY A 125 -16.91 -1.74 5.83
CA GLY A 125 -15.46 -1.90 5.74
C GLY A 125 -15.06 -2.83 4.60
N GLY A 126 -13.76 -2.94 4.35
CA GLY A 126 -13.29 -3.89 3.34
C GLY A 126 -12.01 -3.49 2.65
N ILE A 127 -11.76 -4.17 1.55
CA ILE A 127 -10.63 -3.96 0.65
C ILE A 127 -11.18 -3.51 -0.69
N TYR A 128 -10.62 -2.44 -1.24
CA TYR A 128 -10.97 -1.94 -2.55
C TYR A 128 -9.70 -1.64 -3.35
N SER A 129 -9.58 -2.21 -4.54
CA SER A 129 -8.48 -1.95 -5.46
C SER A 129 -8.99 -1.20 -6.69
N ARG A 130 -8.51 0.03 -6.89
CA ARG A 130 -8.90 0.86 -8.03
C ARG A 130 -8.26 0.36 -9.32
N SER A 131 -9.03 0.31 -10.41
CA SER A 131 -8.51 0.02 -11.75
C SER A 131 -7.48 1.08 -12.21
N SER A 132 -6.54 0.71 -13.06
CA SER A 132 -5.50 1.58 -13.62
C SER A 132 -5.40 1.35 -15.14
N PRO A 133 -5.28 2.40 -15.98
CA PRO A 133 -5.38 3.81 -15.62
C PRO A 133 -6.75 4.14 -15.01
N ALA A 134 -6.79 5.20 -14.21
CA ALA A 134 -8.02 5.57 -13.51
C ALA A 134 -9.16 5.79 -14.50
N GLY A 135 -10.15 4.91 -14.44
CA GLY A 135 -11.40 5.05 -15.15
C GLY A 135 -12.33 6.09 -14.50
N ALA A 136 -13.57 6.22 -14.98
CA ALA A 136 -14.61 6.94 -14.29
C ALA A 136 -14.76 6.36 -12.88
N GLY A 137 -14.83 7.22 -11.86
CA GLY A 137 -14.75 6.81 -10.45
C GLY A 137 -15.70 5.66 -10.11
N GLY A 138 -15.16 4.64 -9.46
CA GLY A 138 -15.91 3.46 -9.05
C GLY A 138 -15.42 2.13 -9.66
N ASP A 139 -14.49 2.19 -10.62
CA ASP A 139 -13.94 0.98 -11.25
C ASP A 139 -12.87 0.31 -10.36
N GLY A 140 -13.08 -0.97 -10.06
CA GLY A 140 -12.12 -1.75 -9.26
C GLY A 140 -12.70 -3.03 -8.68
N ASN A 141 -11.85 -3.80 -8.02
CA ASN A 141 -12.25 -5.02 -7.35
C ASN A 141 -12.45 -4.76 -5.86
N GLN A 142 -13.43 -5.41 -5.24
CA GLN A 142 -13.70 -5.19 -3.83
C GLN A 142 -14.07 -6.48 -3.09
N LEU A 143 -13.66 -6.50 -1.83
CA LEU A 143 -14.19 -7.35 -0.78
C LEU A 143 -14.80 -6.43 0.27
N ARG A 144 -16.12 -6.40 0.40
CA ARG A 144 -16.84 -5.48 1.28
C ARG A 144 -17.62 -6.22 2.34
N PHE A 145 -17.52 -5.71 3.56
CA PHE A 145 -18.31 -6.12 4.72
C PHE A 145 -19.32 -5.02 5.03
N GLU A 146 -20.57 -5.38 5.21
CA GLU A 146 -21.63 -4.54 5.74
C GLU A 146 -22.09 -5.18 7.04
N ASP A 147 -21.86 -4.50 8.17
CA ASP A 147 -22.10 -5.03 9.50
C ASP A 147 -23.36 -4.45 10.15
N LYS A 148 -24.22 -3.79 9.37
CA LYS A 148 -25.49 -3.31 9.89
C LYS A 148 -26.41 -4.47 10.21
N ARG A 149 -26.92 -4.51 11.44
CA ARG A 149 -27.79 -5.57 11.91
C ARG A 149 -29.02 -5.74 11.03
N ASP A 150 -29.36 -6.98 10.70
CA ASP A 150 -30.43 -7.41 9.79
C ASP A 150 -30.20 -7.03 8.32
N GLU A 151 -29.05 -6.44 7.99
CA GLU A 151 -28.62 -6.09 6.62
C GLU A 151 -27.19 -6.58 6.36
N GLU A 152 -26.66 -7.49 7.20
CA GLU A 152 -25.27 -7.97 7.10
C GLU A 152 -25.02 -8.59 5.72
N CYS A 153 -23.89 -8.20 5.12
CA CYS A 153 -23.53 -8.67 3.79
C CYS A 153 -22.02 -8.77 3.63
N LEU A 154 -21.56 -9.88 3.09
CA LEU A 154 -20.22 -10.03 2.54
C LEU A 154 -20.31 -10.04 1.01
N ALA A 155 -19.76 -9.00 0.37
CA ALA A 155 -19.77 -8.86 -1.09
C ALA A 155 -18.36 -9.00 -1.66
N LEU A 156 -18.20 -9.90 -2.63
CA LEU A 156 -17.02 -10.02 -3.48
C LEU A 156 -17.40 -9.60 -4.89
N ALA A 157 -16.79 -8.53 -5.40
CA ALA A 157 -17.05 -8.02 -6.73
C ALA A 157 -15.75 -7.83 -7.51
N ALA A 158 -15.73 -8.36 -8.72
CA ALA A 158 -14.64 -8.18 -9.68
C ALA A 158 -15.09 -7.22 -10.79
N GLN A 159 -14.25 -6.28 -11.15
CA GLN A 159 -14.52 -5.32 -12.23
C GLN A 159 -14.68 -6.01 -13.59
N LYS A 160 -14.02 -7.11 -13.81
CA LYS A 160 -14.08 -7.86 -15.07
C LYS A 160 -14.28 -9.34 -14.84
N ASP A 161 -13.27 -10.06 -14.45
CA ASP A 161 -13.29 -11.52 -14.34
C ASP A 161 -13.05 -11.96 -12.88
N LEU A 162 -13.85 -12.89 -12.39
CA LEU A 162 -13.65 -13.56 -11.11
C LEU A 162 -13.26 -15.01 -11.35
N GLN A 163 -12.09 -15.43 -10.82
CA GLN A 163 -11.59 -16.79 -10.89
C GLN A 163 -11.44 -17.35 -9.49
N LEU A 164 -12.08 -18.48 -9.23
CA LEU A 164 -11.97 -19.24 -7.99
C LEU A 164 -11.46 -20.62 -8.31
N THR A 165 -10.31 -21.02 -7.73
CA THR A 165 -9.69 -22.32 -7.97
C THR A 165 -9.41 -23.02 -6.65
N ALA A 166 -9.83 -24.26 -6.53
CA ALA A 166 -9.48 -25.15 -5.43
C ALA A 166 -8.78 -26.39 -6.00
N ASN A 167 -7.62 -26.75 -5.44
CA ASN A 167 -6.86 -27.93 -5.89
C ASN A 167 -7.47 -29.24 -5.42
N ASN A 168 -8.36 -29.21 -4.44
CA ASN A 168 -9.09 -30.33 -3.95
C ASN A 168 -10.59 -29.99 -3.95
N ASP A 169 -11.23 -29.91 -2.80
CA ASP A 169 -12.67 -29.77 -2.69
C ASP A 169 -13.11 -28.31 -2.54
N TRP A 170 -14.28 -28.02 -3.09
CA TRP A 170 -15.05 -26.82 -2.83
C TRP A 170 -16.33 -27.19 -2.10
N THR A 171 -16.49 -26.74 -0.86
CA THR A 171 -17.70 -26.97 -0.07
C THR A 171 -18.46 -25.66 0.10
N SER A 172 -19.77 -25.68 -0.20
CA SER A 172 -20.68 -24.56 0.01
C SER A 172 -21.90 -25.05 0.78
N LEU A 173 -22.20 -24.45 1.93
CA LEU A 173 -23.39 -24.73 2.73
C LEU A 173 -24.25 -23.48 2.79
N ILE A 174 -25.40 -23.52 2.13
CA ILE A 174 -26.35 -22.38 2.03
C ILE A 174 -27.68 -22.79 2.63
N LYS A 175 -28.10 -22.11 3.68
CA LYS A 175 -29.39 -22.40 4.37
C LYS A 175 -30.60 -21.79 3.64
N GLY A 176 -30.38 -20.85 2.74
CA GLY A 176 -31.40 -20.21 1.95
C GLY A 176 -31.32 -20.61 0.47
N ASN A 177 -31.55 -19.65 -0.42
CA ASN A 177 -31.58 -19.89 -1.86
C ASN A 177 -30.24 -19.57 -2.51
N ILE A 178 -29.89 -20.32 -3.56
CA ILE A 178 -28.82 -20.01 -4.49
C ILE A 178 -29.45 -19.35 -5.72
N ARG A 179 -28.91 -18.18 -6.11
CA ARG A 179 -29.30 -17.48 -7.34
C ARG A 179 -28.08 -17.29 -8.23
N CYS A 180 -28.12 -17.88 -9.42
CA CYS A 180 -27.10 -17.69 -10.45
C CYS A 180 -27.77 -17.05 -11.67
N GLU A 181 -27.27 -15.88 -12.08
CA GLU A 181 -27.74 -15.17 -13.25
C GLU A 181 -26.62 -14.98 -14.27
N THR A 182 -26.92 -15.13 -15.55
CA THR A 182 -26.01 -14.86 -16.64
C THR A 182 -26.75 -14.16 -17.77
N GLU A 183 -26.21 -13.06 -18.24
CA GLU A 183 -26.77 -12.31 -19.37
C GLU A 183 -26.50 -12.99 -20.73
N LYS A 184 -25.45 -13.82 -20.81
CA LYS A 184 -25.13 -14.60 -22.00
C LYS A 184 -25.66 -16.03 -21.82
N LYS A 185 -26.21 -16.63 -22.89
CA LYS A 185 -26.60 -18.06 -22.86
C LYS A 185 -25.40 -18.88 -22.43
N PRO A 186 -25.52 -19.72 -21.38
CA PRO A 186 -24.43 -20.58 -20.95
C PRO A 186 -24.06 -21.54 -22.09
N ASP A 187 -22.78 -21.72 -22.31
CA ASP A 187 -22.27 -22.69 -23.28
C ASP A 187 -22.71 -24.10 -22.85
N HIS A 188 -23.12 -24.95 -23.76
CA HIS A 188 -23.69 -26.28 -23.49
C HIS A 188 -22.83 -27.18 -22.58
N GLN A 189 -21.57 -26.86 -22.37
CA GLN A 189 -20.69 -27.56 -21.44
C GLN A 189 -20.94 -27.20 -19.96
N GLN A 190 -21.50 -26.04 -19.64
CA GLN A 190 -21.77 -25.62 -18.23
C GLN A 190 -23.02 -26.30 -17.68
N GLN A 191 -24.04 -26.54 -18.48
CA GLN A 191 -25.28 -27.18 -18.03
C GLN A 191 -25.07 -28.62 -17.56
N ARG A 192 -24.09 -29.34 -18.08
CA ARG A 192 -23.81 -30.74 -17.68
C ARG A 192 -23.13 -30.87 -16.30
N LYS A 193 -22.42 -29.86 -15.81
CA LYS A 193 -21.71 -29.91 -14.52
C LYS A 193 -22.59 -29.61 -13.31
N PHE A 194 -23.64 -28.80 -13.46
CA PHE A 194 -24.58 -28.52 -12.36
C PHE A 194 -25.64 -29.60 -12.20
N ALA A 195 -26.00 -30.34 -13.24
CA ALA A 195 -27.02 -31.40 -13.21
C ALA A 195 -26.50 -32.74 -12.64
N SER A 196 -25.22 -32.92 -12.39
CA SER A 196 -24.64 -34.18 -11.89
C SER A 196 -24.50 -34.29 -10.37
N SER A 197 -24.95 -33.30 -9.61
CA SER A 197 -24.86 -33.28 -8.14
C SER A 197 -26.17 -33.59 -7.42
N GLU A 198 -27.24 -33.95 -8.15
CA GLU A 198 -28.47 -34.47 -7.56
C GLU A 198 -28.48 -36.02 -7.66
N ARG A 199 -27.69 -36.67 -6.78
CA ARG A 199 -27.90 -38.08 -6.40
C ARG A 199 -27.40 -38.32 -4.99
#